data_5bcb0a3fc6919e8fe1903829ec43e173
#
_entry.id   5bcb0a3fc6919e8fe1903829ec43e173
#
_cell.length_a   1.000
_cell.length_b   1.000
_cell.length_c   1.000
_cell.angle_alpha   90.00
_cell.angle_beta   90.00
_cell.angle_gamma   90.00
#
_symmetry.space_group_name_H-M   'P 1'
#
loop_
_entity.id
_entity.type
_entity.pdbx_description
1 polymer ?
#
loop_
_entity_poly.entity_id
_entity_poly.type
_entity_poly.pdbx_seq_one_letter_code
_entity_poly.pdbx_strand_id
1 'polypeptide(L)'
;MTTFKLLLVSGSLTVLGSLLTGCGPAEAEAVTEVPPIVAAAVSPTPPASAPAPTAAASTEPVTAQPVAQEPDKTQRTQQPLELRWTVPEPRLVGGQIERPLLNMSATVDLSAEQLAQIRAAGNLNAARTALDEAYAGIDARQPRDIRFRQVGNGWIGEARTGWKVDRAASEAALLKALLDGETRSTLNVVLEAPDRSVRWAAEKKIGHLASGQSSFVGSPDFRVHNIRTGAGRVQGAWVAPGKTFSFNALIGPINSATGFQPGYVVTGNTLSTEDGGGICQVSTTVFRAAFNAGLPITERYEHSYLVGYYEEPGLDAAVYAPSKDLRWKNDTAAPLLVQADWNLKAETLTVSLFGADDGRRVRISEPVISARKPAPDPTFMLDRELETGAARRVDMPAAGMKAVVTRTLTFADGKQRKEDFVSRYKAWGGVFAVAPGDDRLR
;
A
#
# COMPACT_ATOMS: atom_id res chain seq x y z
N MET A 1 -0.98 -17.61 31.40
CA MET A 1 -0.20 -16.50 31.98
C MET A 1 1.21 -17.01 32.22
N THR A 2 2.16 -16.68 31.39
CA THR A 2 3.58 -16.92 31.64
C THR A 2 4.36 -15.82 30.93
N THR A 3 4.84 -14.90 31.74
CA THR A 3 5.57 -13.70 31.36
C THR A 3 7.02 -14.05 31.06
N PHE A 4 7.51 -13.79 29.85
CA PHE A 4 8.93 -13.87 29.52
C PHE A 4 9.56 -12.48 29.63
N LYS A 5 10.48 -12.32 30.58
CA LYS A 5 11.36 -11.17 30.71
C LYS A 5 12.59 -11.35 29.82
N LEU A 6 12.85 -10.41 28.93
CA LEU A 6 14.09 -10.33 28.15
C LEU A 6 15.09 -9.44 28.89
N LEU A 7 16.26 -10.02 29.18
CA LEU A 7 17.38 -9.33 29.83
C LEU A 7 18.26 -8.67 28.74
N LEU A 8 18.41 -7.35 28.81
CA LEU A 8 19.37 -6.59 27.99
C LEU A 8 20.71 -6.57 28.68
N VAL A 9 21.75 -7.07 28.01
CA VAL A 9 23.15 -6.90 28.44
C VAL A 9 23.75 -5.75 27.59
N SER A 10 24.08 -4.65 28.26
CA SER A 10 24.83 -3.52 27.70
C SER A 10 26.33 -3.79 27.78
N GLY A 11 27.00 -3.84 26.63
CA GLY A 11 28.45 -3.85 26.53
C GLY A 11 28.96 -2.48 26.08
N SER A 12 29.57 -1.76 26.99
CA SER A 12 30.30 -0.52 26.69
C SER A 12 31.66 -0.86 26.07
N LEU A 13 31.96 -0.28 24.91
CA LEU A 13 33.30 -0.30 24.33
C LEU A 13 33.87 1.12 24.29
N THR A 14 34.87 1.34 25.13
CA THR A 14 35.68 2.57 25.21
C THR A 14 36.76 2.50 24.13
N VAL A 15 36.86 3.48 23.24
CA VAL A 15 38.05 3.66 22.37
C VAL A 15 38.68 5.00 22.62
N LEU A 16 39.95 4.91 22.93
CA LEU A 16 40.89 5.96 23.26
C LEU A 16 41.15 6.86 22.05
N GLY A 17 41.33 8.17 22.35
CA GLY A 17 41.67 9.17 21.36
C GLY A 17 43.14 9.17 20.96
N SER A 18 43.41 9.79 19.82
CA SER A 18 44.72 10.35 19.48
C SER A 18 44.53 11.68 18.78
N LEU A 19 45.13 12.69 19.41
CA LEU A 19 45.29 14.04 18.90
C LEU A 19 46.30 14.07 17.75
N LEU A 20 46.02 14.85 16.72
CA LEU A 20 47.03 15.53 15.93
C LEU A 20 46.55 16.94 15.53
N THR A 21 47.38 17.89 15.88
CA THR A 21 47.33 19.34 15.72
C THR A 21 47.66 19.77 14.29
N GLY A 22 47.05 20.88 13.83
CA GLY A 22 47.77 21.82 12.99
C GLY A 22 47.00 22.47 11.84
N CYS A 23 47.02 23.79 11.93
CA CYS A 23 46.94 24.84 10.90
C CYS A 23 45.60 25.50 10.56
N GLY A 24 45.45 26.66 11.05
CA GLY A 24 45.33 28.04 10.61
C GLY A 24 44.03 28.46 9.85
N PRO A 25 43.50 29.64 10.19
CA PRO A 25 42.16 30.05 9.79
C PRO A 25 42.17 30.76 8.41
N ALA A 26 41.21 30.39 7.56
CA ALA A 26 40.78 31.20 6.44
C ALA A 26 39.49 31.94 6.81
N GLU A 27 39.48 33.22 6.59
CA GLU A 27 38.41 34.16 6.89
C GLU A 27 37.10 33.73 6.18
N ALA A 28 36.02 33.63 6.95
CA ALA A 28 34.68 33.45 6.45
C ALA A 28 34.01 34.83 6.32
N GLU A 29 33.67 35.19 5.09
CA GLU A 29 32.79 36.33 4.84
C GLU A 29 31.37 36.02 5.40
N ALA A 30 30.86 37.02 6.13
CA ALA A 30 29.55 36.97 6.77
C ALA A 30 28.43 36.96 5.74
N VAL A 31 27.74 35.82 5.64
CA VAL A 31 26.46 35.74 4.95
C VAL A 31 25.38 36.23 5.91
N THR A 32 24.73 37.34 5.57
CA THR A 32 23.59 37.91 6.27
C THR A 32 22.44 36.89 6.31
N GLU A 33 22.09 36.43 7.47
CA GLU A 33 20.87 35.62 7.72
C GLU A 33 19.61 36.42 7.40
N VAL A 34 18.80 35.85 6.50
CA VAL A 34 17.41 36.28 6.28
C VAL A 34 16.56 35.55 7.32
N PRO A 35 15.77 36.25 8.14
CA PRO A 35 14.96 35.62 9.17
C PRO A 35 13.88 34.71 8.55
N PRO A 36 13.57 33.57 9.21
CA PRO A 36 12.53 32.66 8.70
C PRO A 36 11.15 33.31 8.81
N ILE A 37 10.42 33.31 7.73
CA ILE A 37 8.99 33.67 7.70
C ILE A 37 8.24 32.60 8.46
N VAL A 38 7.76 32.91 9.65
CA VAL A 38 6.87 32.06 10.43
C VAL A 38 5.52 31.99 9.70
N ALA A 39 5.23 30.88 9.09
CA ALA A 39 3.90 30.59 8.59
C ALA A 39 2.99 30.33 9.79
N ALA A 40 2.02 31.23 10.01
CA ALA A 40 0.96 31.03 10.98
C ALA A 40 0.13 29.81 10.56
N ALA A 41 0.16 28.78 11.38
CA ALA A 41 -0.75 27.64 11.24
C ALA A 41 -2.16 28.09 11.59
N VAL A 42 -3.03 28.19 10.59
CA VAL A 42 -4.47 28.31 10.79
C VAL A 42 -5.02 26.90 10.94
N SER A 43 -5.37 26.53 12.16
CA SER A 43 -6.13 25.31 12.44
C SER A 43 -7.53 25.42 11.83
N PRO A 44 -8.03 24.40 11.14
CA PRO A 44 -9.42 24.39 10.70
C PRO A 44 -10.35 24.19 11.90
N THR A 45 -11.26 25.13 12.09
CA THR A 45 -12.38 25.04 13.02
C THR A 45 -13.34 23.94 12.54
N PRO A 46 -13.83 23.04 13.38
CA PRO A 46 -14.81 22.06 12.95
C PRO A 46 -16.16 22.72 12.67
N PRO A 47 -16.95 22.22 11.69
CA PRO A 47 -18.24 22.79 11.38
C PRO A 47 -19.21 22.65 12.55
N ALA A 48 -19.98 23.71 12.80
CA ALA A 48 -20.98 23.80 13.84
C ALA A 48 -22.08 22.72 13.65
N SER A 49 -22.40 22.05 14.72
CA SER A 49 -23.49 21.08 14.81
C SER A 49 -24.83 21.72 14.47
N ALA A 50 -25.60 21.10 13.59
CA ALA A 50 -26.98 21.46 13.30
C ALA A 50 -27.86 21.28 14.56
N PRO A 51 -28.88 22.13 14.77
CA PRO A 51 -29.76 22.05 15.94
C PRO A 51 -30.68 20.82 15.85
N ALA A 52 -30.85 20.18 16.99
CA ALA A 52 -31.79 19.07 17.20
C ALA A 52 -33.24 19.55 17.04
N PRO A 53 -34.16 18.74 16.48
CA PRO A 53 -35.57 19.09 16.44
C PRO A 53 -36.19 19.06 17.83
N THR A 54 -36.92 20.13 18.13
CA THR A 54 -37.67 20.36 19.36
C THR A 54 -38.77 19.30 19.53
N ALA A 55 -38.78 18.67 20.69
CA ALA A 55 -39.86 17.77 21.12
C ALA A 55 -41.14 18.58 21.38
N ALA A 56 -42.24 18.21 20.74
CA ALA A 56 -43.58 18.64 21.11
C ALA A 56 -44.16 17.70 22.15
N ALA A 57 -44.71 18.28 23.17
CA ALA A 57 -45.19 17.63 24.38
C ALA A 57 -46.56 16.98 24.20
N SER A 58 -46.77 15.93 24.99
CA SER A 58 -47.99 15.60 25.72
C SER A 58 -49.14 14.88 25.01
N THR A 59 -49.38 13.67 25.39
CA THR A 59 -50.58 13.32 26.24
C THR A 59 -50.44 11.88 26.72
N GLU A 60 -50.38 11.70 28.03
CA GLU A 60 -50.85 10.46 28.65
C GLU A 60 -52.37 10.33 28.47
N PRO A 61 -52.98 9.14 28.36
CA PRO A 61 -53.07 8.24 29.47
C PRO A 61 -53.23 6.74 29.14
N VAL A 62 -53.40 6.02 30.19
CA VAL A 62 -54.04 4.69 30.38
C VAL A 62 -53.06 3.52 30.49
N THR A 63 -52.78 3.27 31.74
CA THR A 63 -52.36 2.00 32.32
C THR A 63 -53.10 0.79 31.73
N ALA A 64 -52.36 -0.01 30.95
CA ALA A 64 -52.68 -1.41 30.73
C ALA A 64 -51.57 -2.23 31.42
N GLN A 65 -51.97 -3.05 32.39
CA GLN A 65 -51.07 -3.99 33.06
C GLN A 65 -50.39 -4.90 32.02
N PRO A 66 -49.08 -5.16 32.16
CA PRO A 66 -48.45 -6.14 31.30
C PRO A 66 -48.97 -7.53 31.69
N VAL A 67 -49.66 -8.15 30.73
CA VAL A 67 -49.87 -9.59 30.73
C VAL A 67 -48.47 -10.21 30.75
N ALA A 68 -48.17 -10.95 31.79
CA ALA A 68 -46.96 -11.74 31.90
C ALA A 68 -46.91 -12.70 30.70
N GLN A 69 -46.10 -12.37 29.71
CA GLN A 69 -45.71 -13.34 28.69
C GLN A 69 -44.92 -14.43 29.41
N GLU A 70 -45.47 -15.63 29.40
CA GLU A 70 -44.70 -16.82 29.74
C GLU A 70 -43.39 -16.82 28.96
N PRO A 71 -42.23 -17.11 29.60
CA PRO A 71 -40.96 -17.20 28.89
C PRO A 71 -41.13 -18.32 27.87
N ASP A 72 -40.87 -17.95 26.60
CA ASP A 72 -40.79 -18.89 25.50
C ASP A 72 -39.81 -20.02 25.86
N LYS A 73 -40.32 -21.20 26.14
CA LYS A 73 -39.58 -22.41 26.51
C LYS A 73 -38.80 -23.01 25.35
N THR A 74 -38.55 -22.28 24.28
CA THR A 74 -37.78 -22.72 23.12
C THR A 74 -36.39 -22.10 23.06
N GLN A 75 -35.71 -21.81 24.16
CA GLN A 75 -34.25 -21.80 24.11
C GLN A 75 -33.78 -23.25 23.98
N ARG A 76 -33.79 -23.76 22.71
CA ARG A 76 -33.12 -25.00 22.36
C ARG A 76 -31.67 -24.83 22.79
N THR A 77 -31.23 -25.56 23.82
CA THR A 77 -29.84 -25.55 24.26
C THR A 77 -29.00 -26.06 23.12
N GLN A 78 -28.35 -25.15 22.40
CA GLN A 78 -27.37 -25.49 21.35
C GLN A 78 -26.09 -25.93 22.03
N GLN A 79 -25.50 -27.01 21.58
CA GLN A 79 -24.23 -27.45 22.06
C GLN A 79 -23.18 -27.17 20.98
N PRO A 80 -22.22 -26.26 21.24
CA PRO A 80 -21.18 -25.94 20.27
C PRO A 80 -20.22 -27.09 20.09
N LEU A 81 -19.99 -27.49 18.85
CA LEU A 81 -18.99 -28.47 18.45
C LEU A 81 -17.82 -27.72 17.83
N GLU A 82 -16.66 -27.78 18.44
CA GLU A 82 -15.45 -27.12 17.94
C GLU A 82 -14.69 -28.07 16.98
N LEU A 83 -14.58 -27.64 15.72
CA LEU A 83 -13.79 -28.28 14.67
C LEU A 83 -12.40 -27.67 14.66
N ARG A 84 -11.34 -28.48 14.80
CA ARG A 84 -9.95 -27.99 14.87
C ARG A 84 -9.09 -28.59 13.77
N TRP A 85 -8.21 -27.79 13.21
CA TRP A 85 -7.16 -28.28 12.30
C TRP A 85 -5.90 -27.45 12.43
N THR A 86 -4.77 -28.04 12.03
CA THR A 86 -3.47 -27.39 12.08
C THR A 86 -2.81 -27.51 10.72
N VAL A 87 -2.30 -26.40 10.19
CA VAL A 87 -1.65 -26.34 8.88
C VAL A 87 -0.33 -25.58 8.96
N PRO A 88 0.69 -25.94 8.16
CA PRO A 88 1.89 -25.14 8.04
C PRO A 88 1.57 -23.87 7.23
N GLU A 89 2.05 -22.71 7.70
CA GLU A 89 2.00 -21.45 6.97
C GLU A 89 3.44 -20.97 6.69
N PRO A 90 4.07 -21.44 5.59
CA PRO A 90 5.46 -21.18 5.31
C PRO A 90 5.72 -19.70 5.09
N ARG A 91 6.89 -19.22 5.50
CA ARG A 91 7.41 -17.88 5.22
C ARG A 91 8.89 -17.93 4.88
N LEU A 92 9.33 -16.95 4.10
CA LEU A 92 10.71 -16.80 3.65
C LEU A 92 11.38 -15.71 4.51
N VAL A 93 12.35 -16.08 5.32
CA VAL A 93 13.07 -15.18 6.22
C VAL A 93 14.56 -15.31 5.94
N GLY A 94 15.21 -14.23 5.51
CA GLY A 94 16.64 -14.27 5.19
C GLY A 94 17.03 -15.33 4.15
N GLY A 95 16.12 -15.64 3.21
CA GLY A 95 16.34 -16.69 2.19
C GLY A 95 16.05 -18.12 2.68
N GLN A 96 15.71 -18.33 3.94
CA GLN A 96 15.36 -19.63 4.54
C GLN A 96 13.85 -19.78 4.70
N ILE A 97 13.35 -21.01 4.53
CA ILE A 97 11.92 -21.31 4.70
C ILE A 97 11.67 -21.74 6.14
N GLU A 98 10.95 -20.92 6.87
CA GLU A 98 10.34 -21.27 8.15
C GLU A 98 8.94 -21.84 7.90
N ARG A 99 8.49 -22.77 8.78
CA ARG A 99 7.18 -23.44 8.66
C ARG A 99 6.42 -23.39 9.99
N PRO A 100 6.01 -22.18 10.46
CA PRO A 100 5.17 -22.10 11.64
C PRO A 100 3.85 -22.82 11.39
N LEU A 101 3.30 -23.39 12.45
CA LEU A 101 1.99 -24.02 12.42
C LEU A 101 0.91 -22.98 12.76
N LEU A 102 -0.14 -23.00 11.96
CA LEU A 102 -1.35 -22.19 12.17
C LEU A 102 -2.43 -23.12 12.72
N ASN A 103 -2.86 -22.87 13.96
CA ASN A 103 -3.97 -23.58 14.57
C ASN A 103 -5.28 -22.82 14.26
N MET A 104 -6.20 -23.54 13.67
CA MET A 104 -7.50 -23.02 13.24
C MET A 104 -8.63 -23.75 13.95
N SER A 105 -9.74 -23.04 14.13
CA SER A 105 -10.97 -23.67 14.61
C SER A 105 -12.20 -23.02 13.95
N ALA A 106 -13.26 -23.80 13.88
CA ALA A 106 -14.60 -23.34 13.51
C ALA A 106 -15.61 -23.98 14.46
N THR A 107 -16.74 -23.34 14.68
CA THR A 107 -17.80 -23.86 15.58
C THR A 107 -19.02 -24.21 14.76
N VAL A 108 -19.62 -25.36 15.06
CA VAL A 108 -20.90 -25.81 14.54
C VAL A 108 -21.85 -25.97 15.72
N ASP A 109 -22.95 -25.24 15.69
CA ASP A 109 -23.98 -25.33 16.72
C ASP A 109 -24.98 -26.42 16.38
N LEU A 110 -25.07 -27.45 17.21
CA LEU A 110 -26.00 -28.57 17.06
C LEU A 110 -27.06 -28.51 18.13
N SER A 111 -28.31 -28.69 17.77
CA SER A 111 -29.39 -28.79 18.73
C SER A 111 -29.36 -30.15 19.48
N ALA A 112 -29.93 -30.18 20.67
CA ALA A 112 -30.06 -31.42 21.43
C ALA A 112 -30.79 -32.52 20.65
N GLU A 113 -31.77 -32.13 19.82
CA GLU A 113 -32.53 -33.04 18.96
C GLU A 113 -31.63 -33.63 17.87
N GLN A 114 -30.80 -32.81 17.18
CA GLN A 114 -29.85 -33.26 16.18
C GLN A 114 -28.82 -34.25 16.80
N LEU A 115 -28.31 -33.94 17.98
CA LEU A 115 -27.38 -34.83 18.70
C LEU A 115 -28.04 -36.16 19.07
N ALA A 116 -29.31 -36.17 19.52
CA ALA A 116 -30.06 -37.39 19.81
C ALA A 116 -30.27 -38.23 18.56
N GLN A 117 -30.63 -37.59 17.42
CA GLN A 117 -30.79 -38.26 16.12
C GLN A 117 -29.46 -38.87 15.61
N ILE A 118 -28.34 -38.15 15.74
CA ILE A 118 -27.00 -38.65 15.39
C ILE A 118 -26.64 -39.90 16.19
N ARG A 119 -26.87 -39.84 17.51
CA ARG A 119 -26.58 -40.98 18.40
C ARG A 119 -27.49 -42.19 18.12
N ALA A 120 -28.75 -41.97 17.81
CA ALA A 120 -29.69 -43.06 17.50
C ALA A 120 -29.40 -43.69 16.12
N ALA A 121 -29.04 -42.88 15.13
CA ALA A 121 -28.84 -43.32 13.74
C ALA A 121 -27.40 -43.77 13.44
N GLY A 122 -26.43 -43.38 14.27
CA GLY A 122 -24.99 -43.66 14.01
C GLY A 122 -24.44 -42.98 12.74
N ASN A 123 -25.01 -41.83 12.36
CA ASN A 123 -24.55 -41.06 11.19
C ASN A 123 -24.79 -39.56 11.38
N LEU A 124 -24.20 -38.74 10.50
CA LEU A 124 -24.22 -37.27 10.57
C LEU A 124 -25.38 -36.60 9.81
N ASN A 125 -26.37 -37.35 9.31
CA ASN A 125 -27.41 -36.81 8.45
C ASN A 125 -28.21 -35.67 9.11
N ALA A 126 -28.48 -35.77 10.40
CA ALA A 126 -29.18 -34.72 11.16
C ALA A 126 -28.40 -33.39 11.27
N ALA A 127 -27.07 -33.43 11.12
CA ALA A 127 -26.21 -32.27 11.15
C ALA A 127 -25.76 -31.81 9.75
N ARG A 128 -26.21 -32.44 8.68
CA ARG A 128 -25.67 -32.26 7.32
C ARG A 128 -25.64 -30.79 6.90
N THR A 129 -26.76 -30.08 7.03
CA THR A 129 -26.84 -28.66 6.66
C THR A 129 -25.86 -27.79 7.44
N ALA A 130 -25.79 -27.94 8.78
CA ALA A 130 -24.88 -27.16 9.61
C ALA A 130 -23.41 -27.46 9.31
N LEU A 131 -23.08 -28.72 9.03
CA LEU A 131 -21.72 -29.12 8.62
C LEU A 131 -21.36 -28.59 7.24
N ASP A 132 -22.28 -28.63 6.27
CA ASP A 132 -22.03 -28.13 4.93
C ASP A 132 -21.81 -26.61 4.93
N GLU A 133 -22.53 -25.84 5.74
CA GLU A 133 -22.32 -24.42 5.95
C GLU A 133 -20.95 -24.14 6.58
N ALA A 134 -20.58 -24.88 7.64
CA ALA A 134 -19.27 -24.76 8.27
C ALA A 134 -18.13 -25.10 7.29
N TYR A 135 -18.25 -26.19 6.54
CA TYR A 135 -17.27 -26.59 5.55
C TYR A 135 -17.13 -25.56 4.42
N ALA A 136 -18.23 -24.99 3.96
CA ALA A 136 -18.20 -23.92 2.96
C ALA A 136 -17.42 -22.70 3.48
N GLY A 137 -17.61 -22.32 4.76
CA GLY A 137 -16.86 -21.25 5.40
C GLY A 137 -15.37 -21.56 5.53
N ILE A 138 -15.03 -22.80 5.89
CA ILE A 138 -13.64 -23.26 6.00
C ILE A 138 -12.97 -23.31 4.62
N ASP A 139 -13.67 -23.81 3.61
CA ASP A 139 -13.22 -23.92 2.21
C ASP A 139 -13.09 -22.58 1.48
N ALA A 140 -13.60 -21.50 2.05
CA ALA A 140 -13.52 -20.16 1.46
C ALA A 140 -12.12 -19.57 1.44
N ARG A 141 -11.16 -20.16 2.19
CA ARG A 141 -9.78 -19.68 2.23
C ARG A 141 -9.05 -20.01 0.94
N GLN A 142 -9.01 -19.04 0.03
CA GLN A 142 -8.28 -19.18 -1.22
C GLN A 142 -6.77 -19.00 -1.02
N PRO A 143 -5.92 -19.72 -1.79
CA PRO A 143 -4.48 -19.48 -1.82
C PRO A 143 -4.18 -18.06 -2.32
N ARG A 144 -3.03 -17.52 -1.92
CA ARG A 144 -2.55 -16.21 -2.38
C ARG A 144 -1.04 -16.26 -2.56
N ASP A 145 -0.58 -15.77 -3.70
CA ASP A 145 0.83 -15.64 -4.07
C ASP A 145 1.64 -14.87 -3.01
N ILE A 146 2.93 -15.15 -3.00
CA ILE A 146 3.88 -14.54 -2.07
C ILE A 146 3.85 -13.01 -2.17
N ARG A 147 3.89 -12.39 -1.00
CA ARG A 147 4.11 -10.95 -0.78
C ARG A 147 5.22 -10.79 0.25
N PHE A 148 5.86 -9.64 0.23
CA PHE A 148 6.93 -9.34 1.16
C PHE A 148 6.50 -8.23 2.12
N ARG A 149 6.84 -8.40 3.39
CA ARG A 149 6.61 -7.42 4.43
C ARG A 149 7.95 -7.02 5.03
N GLN A 150 8.19 -5.72 5.16
CA GLN A 150 9.40 -5.23 5.80
C GLN A 150 9.31 -5.42 7.32
N VAL A 151 10.37 -5.95 7.91
CA VAL A 151 10.51 -6.13 9.36
C VAL A 151 11.92 -5.68 9.76
N GLY A 152 11.99 -4.56 10.47
CA GLY A 152 13.28 -3.91 10.71
C GLY A 152 13.98 -3.57 9.41
N ASN A 153 15.22 -4.00 9.26
CA ASN A 153 16.01 -3.81 8.04
C ASN A 153 15.88 -4.99 7.04
N GLY A 154 15.06 -5.99 7.34
CA GLY A 154 14.88 -7.17 6.50
C GLY A 154 13.48 -7.29 5.90
N TRP A 155 13.29 -8.35 5.11
CA TRP A 155 12.02 -8.67 4.46
C TRP A 155 11.61 -10.11 4.76
N ILE A 156 10.33 -10.29 5.05
CA ILE A 156 9.71 -11.60 5.22
C ILE A 156 8.75 -11.82 4.05
N GLY A 157 8.96 -12.89 3.30
CA GLY A 157 8.05 -13.33 2.25
C GLY A 157 6.98 -14.26 2.82
N GLU A 158 5.71 -13.93 2.64
CA GLU A 158 4.56 -14.67 3.15
C GLU A 158 3.61 -15.00 1.99
N ALA A 159 3.23 -16.27 1.88
CA ALA A 159 2.20 -16.74 0.95
C ALA A 159 1.08 -17.36 1.75
N ARG A 160 -0.15 -17.20 1.31
CA ARG A 160 -1.28 -17.82 1.98
C ARG A 160 -1.59 -19.17 1.34
N THR A 161 -1.49 -20.26 2.11
CA THR A 161 -1.97 -21.57 1.70
C THR A 161 -3.48 -21.62 1.81
N GLY A 162 -4.16 -22.03 0.76
CA GLY A 162 -5.58 -22.39 0.77
C GLY A 162 -5.76 -23.83 1.27
N TRP A 163 -7.00 -24.22 1.52
CA TRP A 163 -7.34 -25.59 1.86
C TRP A 163 -8.79 -25.91 1.54
N LYS A 164 -9.09 -27.21 1.49
CA LYS A 164 -10.43 -27.78 1.42
C LYS A 164 -10.58 -28.83 2.50
N VAL A 165 -11.75 -28.95 3.09
CA VAL A 165 -12.03 -30.02 4.05
C VAL A 165 -12.05 -31.36 3.33
N ASP A 166 -11.23 -32.29 3.80
CA ASP A 166 -11.36 -33.70 3.43
C ASP A 166 -12.52 -34.30 4.23
N ARG A 167 -13.71 -34.23 3.64
CA ARG A 167 -14.93 -34.70 4.31
C ARG A 167 -14.88 -36.17 4.66
N ALA A 168 -14.35 -37.01 3.78
CA ALA A 168 -14.29 -38.46 3.99
C ALA A 168 -13.41 -38.81 5.21
N ALA A 169 -12.23 -38.18 5.29
CA ALA A 169 -11.32 -38.40 6.42
C ALA A 169 -11.79 -37.72 7.71
N SER A 170 -12.55 -36.61 7.63
CA SER A 170 -12.99 -35.83 8.81
C SER A 170 -14.26 -36.38 9.44
N GLU A 171 -15.24 -36.83 8.66
CA GLU A 171 -16.56 -37.20 9.16
C GLU A 171 -16.56 -38.45 10.03
N ALA A 172 -15.66 -39.39 9.78
CA ALA A 172 -15.51 -40.59 10.66
C ALA A 172 -15.03 -40.19 12.06
N ALA A 173 -14.04 -39.30 12.18
CA ALA A 173 -13.55 -38.81 13.45
C ALA A 173 -14.59 -37.92 14.15
N LEU A 174 -15.32 -37.11 13.38
CA LEU A 174 -16.40 -36.26 13.86
C LEU A 174 -17.56 -37.06 14.43
N LEU A 175 -18.02 -38.09 13.72
CA LEU A 175 -19.09 -38.97 14.19
C LEU A 175 -18.68 -39.67 15.49
N LYS A 176 -17.44 -40.21 15.54
CA LYS A 176 -16.92 -40.82 16.74
C LYS A 176 -16.94 -39.86 17.94
N ALA A 177 -16.42 -38.63 17.77
CA ALA A 177 -16.42 -37.63 18.82
C ALA A 177 -17.83 -37.33 19.37
N LEU A 178 -18.82 -37.19 18.46
CA LEU A 178 -20.23 -36.93 18.85
C LEU A 178 -20.89 -38.12 19.56
N LEU A 179 -20.55 -39.35 19.17
CA LEU A 179 -21.03 -40.55 19.86
C LEU A 179 -20.41 -40.70 21.23
N ASP A 180 -19.15 -40.34 21.41
CA ASP A 180 -18.43 -40.34 22.67
C ASP A 180 -18.82 -39.16 23.59
N GLY A 181 -19.66 -38.23 23.10
CA GLY A 181 -20.14 -37.06 23.86
C GLY A 181 -19.11 -35.92 23.90
N GLU A 182 -18.11 -35.93 23.08
CA GLU A 182 -17.11 -34.88 22.95
C GLU A 182 -17.68 -33.64 22.24
N THR A 183 -17.17 -32.46 22.63
CA THR A 183 -17.51 -31.17 22.03
C THR A 183 -16.44 -30.64 21.07
N ARG A 184 -15.48 -31.49 20.73
CA ARG A 184 -14.34 -31.15 19.86
C ARG A 184 -14.02 -32.30 18.91
N SER A 185 -13.65 -31.94 17.68
CA SER A 185 -13.16 -32.92 16.70
C SER A 185 -12.06 -32.32 15.85
N THR A 186 -11.17 -33.17 15.38
CA THR A 186 -10.12 -32.78 14.44
C THR A 186 -10.63 -32.90 13.01
N LEU A 187 -10.42 -31.85 12.19
CA LEU A 187 -10.64 -31.88 10.77
C LEU A 187 -9.36 -32.21 10.02
N ASN A 188 -9.50 -32.99 8.97
CA ASN A 188 -8.48 -33.19 7.95
C ASN A 188 -8.75 -32.20 6.82
N VAL A 189 -7.69 -31.54 6.34
CA VAL A 189 -7.76 -30.61 5.22
C VAL A 189 -6.72 -30.95 4.17
N VAL A 190 -7.10 -30.79 2.91
CA VAL A 190 -6.20 -30.90 1.76
C VAL A 190 -5.70 -29.48 1.45
N LEU A 191 -4.37 -29.30 1.47
CA LEU A 191 -3.75 -27.99 1.26
C LEU A 191 -3.74 -27.64 -0.24
N GLU A 192 -4.07 -26.39 -0.54
CA GLU A 192 -3.99 -25.77 -1.86
C GLU A 192 -2.86 -24.74 -1.86
N ALA A 193 -1.77 -25.03 -2.56
CA ALA A 193 -0.65 -24.11 -2.66
C ALA A 193 -0.96 -22.98 -3.68
N PRO A 194 -0.50 -21.75 -3.44
CA PRO A 194 -0.54 -20.71 -4.47
C PRO A 194 0.46 -21.01 -5.60
N ASP A 195 0.26 -20.44 -6.77
CA ASP A 195 1.15 -20.61 -7.93
C ASP A 195 2.57 -20.12 -7.60
N ARG A 196 2.68 -19.02 -6.88
CA ARG A 196 3.95 -18.45 -6.40
C ARG A 196 4.05 -18.60 -4.89
N SER A 197 4.34 -19.83 -4.47
CA SER A 197 4.51 -20.20 -3.07
C SER A 197 5.83 -19.66 -2.50
N VAL A 198 5.99 -19.73 -1.17
CA VAL A 198 7.25 -19.45 -0.48
C VAL A 198 8.38 -20.35 -0.98
N ARG A 199 8.08 -21.64 -1.24
CA ARG A 199 9.04 -22.59 -1.79
C ARG A 199 9.50 -22.15 -3.20
N TRP A 200 8.56 -21.80 -4.07
CA TRP A 200 8.86 -21.30 -5.40
C TRP A 200 9.75 -20.04 -5.34
N ALA A 201 9.46 -19.10 -4.43
CA ALA A 201 10.26 -17.89 -4.27
C ALA A 201 11.67 -18.20 -3.76
N ALA A 202 11.83 -19.13 -2.82
CA ALA A 202 13.13 -19.56 -2.32
C ALA A 202 13.96 -20.23 -3.43
N GLU A 203 13.37 -21.13 -4.22
CA GLU A 203 14.02 -21.78 -5.37
C GLU A 203 14.48 -20.78 -6.44
N LYS A 204 13.69 -19.72 -6.66
CA LYS A 204 14.01 -18.61 -7.59
C LYS A 204 14.88 -17.53 -6.97
N LYS A 205 15.25 -17.66 -5.68
CA LYS A 205 16.04 -16.70 -4.90
C LYS A 205 15.40 -15.28 -4.91
N ILE A 206 14.07 -15.22 -4.87
CA ILE A 206 13.35 -13.95 -4.87
C ILE A 206 13.56 -13.23 -3.54
N GLY A 207 14.14 -12.06 -3.59
CA GLY A 207 14.37 -11.17 -2.46
C GLY A 207 14.20 -9.71 -2.88
N HIS A 208 14.29 -8.78 -1.94
CA HIS A 208 14.20 -7.36 -2.20
C HIS A 208 15.40 -6.88 -3.03
N LEU A 209 15.14 -6.14 -4.10
CA LEU A 209 16.15 -5.55 -4.96
C LEU A 209 16.32 -4.05 -4.69
N ALA A 210 15.23 -3.31 -4.77
CA ALA A 210 15.21 -1.88 -4.55
C ALA A 210 13.79 -1.37 -4.30
N SER A 211 13.69 -0.16 -3.74
CA SER A 211 12.43 0.55 -3.57
C SER A 211 12.51 1.98 -4.12
N GLY A 212 11.37 2.49 -4.56
CA GLY A 212 11.12 3.90 -4.79
C GLY A 212 10.07 4.40 -3.81
N GLN A 213 10.17 5.67 -3.43
CA GLN A 213 9.24 6.30 -2.50
C GLN A 213 8.83 7.68 -3.00
N SER A 214 7.62 8.10 -2.65
CA SER A 214 7.13 9.46 -2.83
C SER A 214 6.17 9.84 -1.71
N SER A 215 6.10 11.16 -1.40
CA SER A 215 5.18 11.71 -0.41
C SER A 215 3.95 12.28 -1.08
N PHE A 216 2.78 12.07 -0.47
CA PHE A 216 1.53 12.73 -0.87
C PHE A 216 0.96 13.63 0.25
N VAL A 217 1.84 14.07 1.14
CA VAL A 217 1.50 15.01 2.23
C VAL A 217 0.76 16.23 1.68
N GLY A 218 -0.34 16.59 2.34
CA GLY A 218 -1.17 17.72 1.93
C GLY A 218 -2.00 17.49 0.66
N SER A 219 -2.12 16.25 0.19
CA SER A 219 -2.98 15.92 -0.94
C SER A 219 -4.45 15.90 -0.53
N PRO A 220 -5.38 16.43 -1.36
CA PRO A 220 -6.80 16.29 -1.12
C PRO A 220 -7.26 14.82 -1.25
N ASP A 221 -8.40 14.50 -0.67
CA ASP A 221 -8.92 13.12 -0.56
C ASP A 221 -9.05 12.41 -1.91
N PHE A 222 -9.56 13.10 -2.94
CA PHE A 222 -9.68 12.53 -4.29
C PHE A 222 -8.32 12.09 -4.85
N ARG A 223 -7.26 12.86 -4.56
CA ARG A 223 -5.91 12.54 -5.01
C ARG A 223 -5.34 11.35 -4.27
N VAL A 224 -5.53 11.28 -2.96
CA VAL A 224 -5.16 10.12 -2.14
C VAL A 224 -5.90 8.87 -2.62
N HIS A 225 -7.21 8.98 -2.92
CA HIS A 225 -8.02 7.91 -3.49
C HIS A 225 -7.44 7.42 -4.83
N ASN A 226 -7.12 8.32 -5.75
CA ASN A 226 -6.56 7.98 -7.06
C ASN A 226 -5.17 7.32 -6.96
N ILE A 227 -4.31 7.81 -6.06
CA ILE A 227 -3.01 7.20 -5.78
C ILE A 227 -3.18 5.77 -5.30
N ARG A 228 -4.09 5.52 -4.36
CA ARG A 228 -4.38 4.17 -3.84
C ARG A 228 -4.96 3.25 -4.91
N THR A 229 -5.88 3.76 -5.72
CA THR A 229 -6.49 3.02 -6.84
C THR A 229 -5.41 2.60 -7.84
N GLY A 230 -4.56 3.53 -8.26
CA GLY A 230 -3.45 3.24 -9.16
C GLY A 230 -2.40 2.30 -8.54
N ALA A 231 -2.00 2.54 -7.29
CA ALA A 231 -1.09 1.67 -6.57
C ALA A 231 -1.63 0.24 -6.42
N GLY A 232 -2.95 0.11 -6.16
CA GLY A 232 -3.63 -1.17 -6.10
C GLY A 232 -3.59 -1.96 -7.41
N ARG A 233 -3.55 -1.29 -8.56
CA ARG A 233 -3.45 -1.94 -9.88
C ARG A 233 -2.04 -2.41 -10.21
N VAL A 234 -1.00 -1.74 -9.73
CA VAL A 234 0.38 -2.21 -9.91
C VAL A 234 0.79 -3.24 -8.86
N GLN A 235 0.07 -3.30 -7.76
CA GLN A 235 0.32 -4.21 -6.66
C GLN A 235 0.19 -5.68 -7.08
N GLY A 236 1.28 -6.46 -6.92
CA GLY A 236 1.31 -7.89 -7.20
C GLY A 236 1.57 -8.22 -8.67
N ALA A 237 1.90 -7.23 -9.50
CA ALA A 237 2.29 -7.47 -10.89
C ALA A 237 3.62 -8.21 -10.98
N TRP A 238 3.66 -9.23 -11.86
CA TRP A 238 4.86 -10.00 -12.14
C TRP A 238 5.34 -9.75 -13.56
N VAL A 239 6.63 -9.45 -13.70
CA VAL A 239 7.27 -9.24 -14.99
C VAL A 239 8.24 -10.39 -15.26
N ALA A 240 7.93 -11.24 -16.22
CA ALA A 240 8.77 -12.39 -16.57
C ALA A 240 10.14 -11.93 -17.15
N PRO A 241 11.18 -12.78 -17.09
CA PRO A 241 12.47 -12.52 -17.71
C PRO A 241 12.32 -12.10 -19.18
N GLY A 242 13.05 -11.06 -19.59
CA GLY A 242 13.04 -10.52 -20.95
C GLY A 242 11.80 -9.71 -21.33
N LYS A 243 10.76 -9.66 -20.48
CA LYS A 243 9.54 -8.89 -20.76
C LYS A 243 9.67 -7.44 -20.32
N THR A 244 8.87 -6.60 -20.95
CA THR A 244 8.77 -5.17 -20.64
C THR A 244 7.52 -4.90 -19.80
N PHE A 245 7.72 -4.19 -18.69
CA PHE A 245 6.64 -3.59 -17.92
C PHE A 245 6.13 -2.36 -18.68
N SER A 246 4.83 -2.17 -18.75
CA SER A 246 4.15 -0.96 -19.23
C SER A 246 3.18 -0.50 -18.17
N PHE A 247 3.36 0.73 -17.70
CA PHE A 247 2.51 1.30 -16.66
C PHE A 247 1.08 1.48 -17.17
N ASN A 248 0.92 2.07 -18.37
CA ASN A 248 -0.40 2.33 -18.94
C ASN A 248 -1.17 1.03 -19.24
N ALA A 249 -0.49 -0.02 -19.70
CA ALA A 249 -1.12 -1.31 -19.94
C ALA A 249 -1.66 -1.94 -18.64
N LEU A 250 -0.96 -1.75 -17.53
CA LEU A 250 -1.34 -2.30 -16.22
C LEU A 250 -2.44 -1.48 -15.56
N ILE A 251 -2.33 -0.14 -15.63
CA ILE A 251 -3.33 0.78 -15.07
C ILE A 251 -4.67 0.70 -15.82
N GLY A 252 -4.62 0.53 -17.15
CA GLY A 252 -5.80 0.54 -17.99
C GLY A 252 -6.48 1.93 -18.07
N PRO A 253 -7.75 1.99 -18.47
CA PRO A 253 -8.49 3.25 -18.57
C PRO A 253 -8.58 3.98 -17.23
N ILE A 254 -8.39 5.30 -17.26
CA ILE A 254 -8.47 6.18 -16.08
C ILE A 254 -9.75 7.01 -16.24
N ASN A 255 -10.80 6.59 -15.56
CA ASN A 255 -12.10 7.26 -15.52
C ASN A 255 -12.92 6.82 -14.32
N SER A 256 -14.03 7.50 -14.07
CA SER A 256 -14.92 7.21 -12.93
C SER A 256 -15.49 5.79 -12.96
N ALA A 257 -15.78 5.22 -14.14
CA ALA A 257 -16.27 3.84 -14.26
C ALA A 257 -15.22 2.80 -13.85
N THR A 258 -13.95 3.17 -13.88
CA THR A 258 -12.84 2.33 -13.45
C THR A 258 -12.32 2.66 -12.06
N GLY A 259 -13.07 3.45 -11.29
CA GLY A 259 -12.82 3.75 -9.88
C GLY A 259 -11.92 4.95 -9.60
N PHE A 260 -11.58 5.77 -10.61
CA PHE A 260 -10.87 7.02 -10.40
C PHE A 260 -11.83 8.17 -10.16
N GLN A 261 -11.39 9.19 -9.42
CA GLN A 261 -12.13 10.41 -9.14
C GLN A 261 -11.57 11.58 -9.95
N PRO A 262 -12.42 12.55 -10.32
CA PRO A 262 -11.96 13.81 -10.90
C PRO A 262 -10.99 14.54 -9.99
N GLY A 263 -9.96 15.13 -10.57
CA GLY A 263 -8.95 15.88 -9.84
C GLY A 263 -8.15 16.78 -10.77
N TYR A 264 -7.29 17.59 -10.19
CA TYR A 264 -6.46 18.49 -10.98
C TYR A 264 -5.35 17.72 -11.70
N VAL A 265 -5.25 17.95 -13.00
CA VAL A 265 -4.19 17.44 -13.87
C VAL A 265 -3.59 18.60 -14.68
N VAL A 266 -2.32 18.45 -15.03
CA VAL A 266 -1.64 19.43 -15.90
C VAL A 266 -1.56 18.86 -17.31
N THR A 267 -2.27 19.50 -18.22
CA THR A 267 -2.25 19.17 -19.64
C THR A 267 -1.58 20.33 -20.40
N GLY A 268 -0.34 20.09 -20.88
CA GLY A 268 0.44 21.15 -21.49
C GLY A 268 0.86 22.23 -20.49
N ASN A 269 0.31 23.44 -20.61
CA ASN A 269 0.53 24.58 -19.71
C ASN A 269 -0.74 24.97 -18.93
N THR A 270 -1.78 24.14 -18.97
CA THR A 270 -3.09 24.45 -18.39
C THR A 270 -3.39 23.45 -17.29
N LEU A 271 -3.91 23.94 -16.17
CA LEU A 271 -4.51 23.10 -15.13
C LEU A 271 -5.96 22.83 -15.56
N SER A 272 -6.31 21.56 -15.68
CA SER A 272 -7.67 21.09 -15.95
C SER A 272 -8.15 20.16 -14.85
N THR A 273 -9.45 19.89 -14.82
CA THR A 273 -10.03 18.87 -13.96
C THR A 273 -10.31 17.66 -14.83
N GLU A 274 -9.60 16.55 -14.57
CA GLU A 274 -9.74 15.29 -15.27
C GLU A 274 -9.73 14.14 -14.26
N ASP A 275 -10.22 12.96 -14.66
CA ASP A 275 -10.13 11.78 -13.82
C ASP A 275 -8.66 11.34 -13.63
N GLY A 276 -8.31 10.91 -12.43
CA GLY A 276 -6.99 10.32 -12.14
C GLY A 276 -5.90 11.28 -11.70
N GLY A 277 -6.25 12.52 -11.27
CA GLY A 277 -5.27 13.40 -10.62
C GLY A 277 -4.52 12.68 -9.51
N GLY A 278 -3.16 12.60 -9.61
CA GLY A 278 -2.29 11.85 -8.72
C GLY A 278 -1.66 10.58 -9.31
N ILE A 279 -2.13 10.09 -10.48
CA ILE A 279 -1.62 8.84 -11.06
C ILE A 279 -0.13 8.92 -11.47
N CYS A 280 0.34 10.08 -11.89
CA CYS A 280 1.76 10.31 -12.18
C CYS A 280 2.66 10.16 -10.95
N GLN A 281 2.11 10.24 -9.74
CA GLN A 281 2.87 9.93 -8.54
C GLN A 281 3.12 8.43 -8.41
N VAL A 282 2.14 7.60 -8.78
CA VAL A 282 2.30 6.15 -8.80
C VAL A 282 3.37 5.75 -9.82
N SER A 283 3.30 6.31 -11.06
CA SER A 283 4.29 6.03 -12.10
C SER A 283 5.69 6.52 -11.70
N THR A 284 5.81 7.68 -11.08
CA THR A 284 7.08 8.21 -10.55
C THR A 284 7.68 7.27 -9.49
N THR A 285 6.83 6.75 -8.60
CA THR A 285 7.31 5.83 -7.55
C THR A 285 7.73 4.48 -8.12
N VAL A 286 7.01 3.95 -9.12
CA VAL A 286 7.41 2.76 -9.89
C VAL A 286 8.72 3.01 -10.66
N PHE A 287 8.85 4.17 -11.31
CA PHE A 287 10.09 4.56 -12.00
C PHE A 287 11.27 4.55 -11.05
N ARG A 288 11.17 5.20 -9.88
CA ARG A 288 12.22 5.22 -8.88
C ARG A 288 12.63 3.83 -8.44
N ALA A 289 11.69 2.92 -8.21
CA ALA A 289 11.98 1.54 -7.87
C ALA A 289 12.78 0.82 -8.97
N ALA A 290 12.34 0.91 -10.23
CA ALA A 290 13.02 0.32 -11.38
C ALA A 290 14.40 0.96 -11.64
N PHE A 291 14.49 2.27 -11.46
CA PHE A 291 15.72 3.04 -11.61
C PHE A 291 16.74 2.63 -10.53
N ASN A 292 16.33 2.53 -9.26
CA ASN A 292 17.16 2.12 -8.15
C ASN A 292 17.59 0.64 -8.25
N ALA A 293 16.75 -0.21 -8.86
CA ALA A 293 17.09 -1.61 -9.15
C ALA A 293 18.05 -1.76 -10.34
N GLY A 294 18.39 -0.69 -11.03
CA GLY A 294 19.27 -0.73 -12.21
C GLY A 294 18.66 -1.38 -13.44
N LEU A 295 17.33 -1.46 -13.52
CA LEU A 295 16.64 -2.02 -14.68
C LEU A 295 16.71 -1.06 -15.88
N PRO A 296 16.77 -1.56 -17.14
CA PRO A 296 16.72 -0.73 -18.33
C PRO A 296 15.39 0.03 -18.43
N ILE A 297 15.44 1.35 -18.35
CA ILE A 297 14.29 2.22 -18.59
C ILE A 297 14.17 2.43 -20.09
N THR A 298 13.11 1.89 -20.70
CA THR A 298 12.92 1.92 -22.16
C THR A 298 12.04 3.06 -22.63
N GLU A 299 11.20 3.60 -21.75
CA GLU A 299 10.37 4.77 -22.00
C GLU A 299 10.11 5.52 -20.71
N ARG A 300 10.36 6.82 -20.69
CA ARG A 300 10.09 7.71 -19.57
C ARG A 300 9.99 9.14 -20.06
N TYR A 301 9.03 9.88 -19.55
CA TYR A 301 8.85 11.31 -19.78
C TYR A 301 8.92 12.06 -18.45
N GLU A 302 9.62 13.18 -18.43
CA GLU A 302 9.52 14.14 -17.32
C GLU A 302 8.22 14.93 -17.39
N HIS A 303 7.79 15.52 -16.26
CA HIS A 303 6.71 16.50 -16.25
C HIS A 303 7.13 17.76 -16.98
N SER A 304 6.16 18.52 -17.49
CA SER A 304 6.41 19.79 -18.20
C SER A 304 7.05 20.84 -17.30
N TYR A 305 6.79 20.81 -16.00
CA TYR A 305 7.43 21.63 -14.96
C TYR A 305 7.72 20.76 -13.72
N LEU A 306 8.57 21.27 -12.81
CA LEU A 306 8.92 20.54 -11.60
C LEU A 306 7.71 20.52 -10.65
N VAL A 307 7.16 19.34 -10.40
CA VAL A 307 6.02 19.13 -9.52
C VAL A 307 6.52 18.98 -8.07
N GLY A 308 6.02 19.81 -7.16
CA GLY A 308 6.49 19.90 -5.78
C GLY A 308 6.39 18.59 -4.96
N TYR A 309 5.46 17.69 -5.30
CA TYR A 309 5.33 16.38 -4.63
C TYR A 309 6.51 15.42 -4.84
N TYR A 310 7.40 15.70 -5.81
CA TYR A 310 8.47 14.76 -6.17
C TYR A 310 9.85 15.15 -5.63
N GLU A 311 9.96 16.33 -5.02
CA GLU A 311 11.14 16.87 -4.30
C GLU A 311 12.40 16.95 -5.18
N GLU A 312 12.92 15.82 -5.67
CA GLU A 312 14.17 15.75 -6.43
C GLU A 312 13.96 15.93 -7.94
N PRO A 313 14.59 16.94 -8.56
CA PRO A 313 14.56 17.10 -10.02
C PRO A 313 15.22 15.93 -10.73
N GLY A 314 14.60 15.44 -11.81
CA GLY A 314 15.18 14.42 -12.68
C GLY A 314 14.72 12.99 -12.39
N LEU A 315 14.05 12.75 -11.26
CA LEU A 315 13.58 11.42 -10.84
C LEU A 315 12.04 11.30 -10.78
N ASP A 316 11.38 11.92 -11.75
CA ASP A 316 9.93 11.83 -11.96
C ASP A 316 9.59 11.10 -13.27
N ALA A 317 8.37 10.61 -13.40
CA ALA A 317 7.85 9.97 -14.60
C ALA A 317 6.39 10.35 -14.83
N ALA A 318 6.16 11.21 -15.82
CA ALA A 318 4.84 11.59 -16.28
C ALA A 318 4.26 10.52 -17.21
N VAL A 319 2.97 10.21 -17.04
CA VAL A 319 2.23 9.31 -17.92
C VAL A 319 0.96 10.00 -18.44
N TYR A 320 0.58 9.68 -19.66
CA TYR A 320 -0.65 10.15 -20.30
C TYR A 320 -1.00 9.20 -21.46
N ALA A 321 -1.92 8.29 -21.24
CA ALA A 321 -2.29 7.31 -22.26
C ALA A 321 -3.01 7.95 -23.45
N PRO A 322 -2.71 7.54 -24.71
CA PRO A 322 -1.72 6.54 -25.09
C PRO A 322 -0.32 7.12 -25.35
N SER A 323 -0.12 8.44 -25.25
CA SER A 323 1.05 9.16 -25.79
C SER A 323 2.30 9.15 -24.91
N LYS A 324 2.15 8.94 -23.59
CA LYS A 324 3.27 8.87 -22.65
C LYS A 324 3.09 7.68 -21.73
N ASP A 325 4.07 6.78 -21.74
CA ASP A 325 4.10 5.61 -20.86
C ASP A 325 5.39 5.59 -20.02
N LEU A 326 5.36 4.85 -18.94
CA LEU A 326 6.55 4.43 -18.23
C LEU A 326 6.80 2.96 -18.56
N ARG A 327 7.94 2.67 -19.19
CA ARG A 327 8.34 1.30 -19.52
C ARG A 327 9.74 0.99 -19.06
N TRP A 328 9.91 -0.21 -18.54
CA TRP A 328 11.21 -0.77 -18.20
C TRP A 328 11.23 -2.27 -18.49
N LYS A 329 12.41 -2.81 -18.73
CA LYS A 329 12.60 -4.21 -19.09
C LYS A 329 13.13 -5.01 -17.91
N ASN A 330 12.57 -6.18 -17.66
CA ASN A 330 13.20 -7.17 -16.83
C ASN A 330 14.33 -7.87 -17.62
N ASP A 331 15.56 -7.43 -17.42
CA ASP A 331 16.76 -8.01 -18.03
C ASP A 331 17.44 -9.04 -17.11
N THR A 332 16.81 -9.40 -15.98
CA THR A 332 17.31 -10.43 -15.07
C THR A 332 16.85 -11.83 -15.50
N ALA A 333 17.47 -12.86 -14.93
CA ALA A 333 17.13 -14.26 -15.22
C ALA A 333 15.88 -14.76 -14.46
N ALA A 334 15.35 -13.99 -13.48
CA ALA A 334 14.21 -14.35 -12.66
C ALA A 334 13.01 -13.41 -12.88
N PRO A 335 11.78 -13.86 -12.58
CA PRO A 335 10.63 -12.95 -12.57
C PRO A 335 10.79 -11.86 -11.51
N LEU A 336 10.28 -10.67 -11.81
CA LEU A 336 10.24 -9.53 -10.89
C LEU A 336 8.82 -9.28 -10.40
N LEU A 337 8.65 -9.18 -9.08
CA LEU A 337 7.41 -8.74 -8.44
C LEU A 337 7.47 -7.23 -8.23
N VAL A 338 6.41 -6.54 -8.62
CA VAL A 338 6.15 -5.14 -8.26
C VAL A 338 5.18 -5.12 -7.09
N GLN A 339 5.61 -4.59 -5.96
CA GLN A 339 4.76 -4.48 -4.78
C GLN A 339 4.63 -3.00 -4.39
N ALA A 340 3.40 -2.53 -4.23
CA ALA A 340 3.09 -1.16 -3.83
C ALA A 340 2.46 -1.17 -2.43
N ASP A 341 3.00 -0.37 -1.53
CA ASP A 341 2.52 -0.20 -0.18
C ASP A 341 2.32 1.30 0.11
N TRP A 342 1.23 1.66 0.79
CA TRP A 342 0.95 3.04 1.17
C TRP A 342 0.67 3.17 2.66
N ASN A 343 1.20 4.22 3.23
CA ASN A 343 0.98 4.57 4.62
C ASN A 343 0.18 5.87 4.71
N LEU A 344 -1.10 5.79 5.10
CA LEU A 344 -1.98 6.96 5.20
C LEU A 344 -1.61 7.88 6.36
N LYS A 345 -0.94 7.38 7.41
CA LYS A 345 -0.50 8.20 8.53
C LYS A 345 0.76 9.00 8.20
N ALA A 346 1.69 8.38 7.48
CA ALA A 346 2.93 9.02 7.03
C ALA A 346 2.75 9.69 5.65
N GLU A 347 1.59 9.53 5.01
CA GLU A 347 1.25 10.05 3.69
C GLU A 347 2.32 9.73 2.63
N THR A 348 2.75 8.46 2.61
CA THR A 348 3.81 7.98 1.71
C THR A 348 3.34 6.80 0.88
N LEU A 349 3.80 6.75 -0.38
CA LEU A 349 3.70 5.62 -1.27
C LEU A 349 5.09 5.03 -1.48
N THR A 350 5.22 3.73 -1.30
CA THR A 350 6.45 2.96 -1.57
C THR A 350 6.16 1.89 -2.60
N VAL A 351 7.00 1.79 -3.61
CA VAL A 351 7.00 0.67 -4.55
C VAL A 351 8.32 -0.08 -4.40
N SER A 352 8.22 -1.38 -4.14
CA SER A 352 9.38 -2.26 -3.98
C SER A 352 9.41 -3.30 -5.09
N LEU A 353 10.59 -3.59 -5.60
CA LEU A 353 10.84 -4.66 -6.56
C LEU A 353 11.52 -5.83 -5.86
N PHE A 354 11.00 -7.01 -6.12
CA PHE A 354 11.54 -8.28 -5.63
C PHE A 354 11.89 -9.18 -6.79
N GLY A 355 13.06 -9.81 -6.72
CA GLY A 355 13.59 -10.70 -7.75
C GLY A 355 14.87 -11.38 -7.26
N ALA A 356 15.54 -12.11 -8.13
CA ALA A 356 16.87 -12.63 -7.82
C ALA A 356 17.93 -11.53 -7.97
N ASP A 357 18.74 -11.34 -6.92
CA ASP A 357 19.90 -10.44 -7.00
C ASP A 357 20.93 -11.06 -7.97
N ASP A 358 21.20 -10.37 -9.06
CA ASP A 358 22.21 -10.75 -10.05
C ASP A 358 23.59 -10.12 -9.80
N GLY A 359 23.76 -9.51 -8.63
CA GLY A 359 25.00 -8.91 -8.18
C GLY A 359 25.28 -7.51 -8.73
N ARG A 360 24.33 -6.94 -9.50
CA ARG A 360 24.49 -5.54 -9.95
C ARG A 360 24.43 -4.57 -8.78
N ARG A 361 25.20 -3.49 -8.86
CA ARG A 361 25.20 -2.39 -7.89
C ARG A 361 24.89 -1.09 -8.62
N VAL A 362 24.03 -0.29 -8.03
CA VAL A 362 23.58 0.99 -8.61
C VAL A 362 24.10 2.14 -7.78
N ARG A 363 24.71 3.11 -8.46
CA ARG A 363 25.08 4.40 -7.85
C ARG A 363 24.42 5.51 -8.66
N ILE A 364 23.76 6.42 -7.95
CA ILE A 364 23.02 7.55 -8.52
C ILE A 364 23.71 8.82 -8.07
N SER A 365 23.95 9.75 -9.01
CA SER A 365 24.50 11.06 -8.69
C SER A 365 23.42 11.99 -8.16
N GLU A 366 23.84 13.02 -7.42
CA GLU A 366 22.99 14.19 -7.22
C GLU A 366 22.63 14.81 -8.59
N PRO A 367 21.44 15.44 -8.70
CA PRO A 367 21.03 16.12 -9.90
C PRO A 367 21.95 17.30 -10.25
N VAL A 368 22.54 17.32 -11.41
CA VAL A 368 23.28 18.49 -11.94
C VAL A 368 22.28 19.43 -12.59
N ILE A 369 22.08 20.58 -11.96
CA ILE A 369 21.10 21.58 -12.38
C ILE A 369 21.75 22.67 -13.22
N SER A 370 21.14 22.99 -14.37
CA SER A 370 21.58 24.05 -15.27
C SER A 370 20.38 24.76 -15.94
N ALA A 371 20.64 25.81 -16.72
CA ALA A 371 19.64 26.57 -17.47
C ALA A 371 18.43 27.02 -16.62
N ARG A 372 18.69 27.50 -15.40
CA ARG A 372 17.66 28.00 -14.49
C ARG A 372 16.94 29.23 -15.09
N LYS A 373 15.62 29.23 -14.95
CA LYS A 373 14.74 30.37 -15.28
C LYS A 373 13.82 30.60 -14.11
N PRO A 374 13.61 31.82 -13.63
CA PRO A 374 12.67 32.11 -12.56
C PRO A 374 11.25 31.69 -12.96
N ALA A 375 10.41 31.41 -11.98
CA ALA A 375 8.99 31.22 -12.21
C ALA A 375 8.40 32.53 -12.78
N PRO A 376 7.55 32.46 -13.81
CA PRO A 376 6.79 33.62 -14.26
C PRO A 376 5.71 33.97 -13.25
N ASP A 377 4.99 35.08 -13.50
CA ASP A 377 3.84 35.46 -12.70
C ASP A 377 2.78 34.35 -12.65
N PRO A 378 2.07 34.20 -11.53
CA PRO A 378 1.05 33.18 -11.37
C PRO A 378 -0.16 33.43 -12.28
N THR A 379 -0.84 32.35 -12.63
CA THR A 379 -2.14 32.37 -13.29
C THR A 379 -3.25 32.37 -12.25
N PHE A 380 -4.30 33.19 -12.47
CA PHE A 380 -5.45 33.21 -11.59
C PHE A 380 -6.68 32.62 -12.28
N MET A 381 -7.45 31.82 -11.53
CA MET A 381 -8.69 31.20 -12.00
C MET A 381 -9.84 31.54 -11.06
N LEU A 382 -11.03 31.70 -11.63
CA LEU A 382 -12.24 31.97 -10.83
C LEU A 382 -12.66 30.71 -10.05
N ASP A 383 -12.84 30.88 -8.75
CA ASP A 383 -13.52 29.92 -7.88
C ASP A 383 -14.74 30.62 -7.25
N ARG A 384 -15.94 30.19 -7.66
CA ARG A 384 -17.20 30.79 -7.22
C ARG A 384 -17.57 30.41 -5.78
N GLU A 385 -16.91 29.45 -5.20
CA GLU A 385 -17.14 28.99 -3.82
C GLU A 385 -16.31 29.80 -2.80
N LEU A 386 -15.32 30.56 -3.27
CA LEU A 386 -14.52 31.41 -2.40
C LEU A 386 -15.24 32.66 -2.00
N GLU A 387 -15.11 33.04 -0.73
CA GLU A 387 -15.59 34.33 -0.21
C GLU A 387 -14.84 35.48 -0.83
N THR A 388 -15.51 36.65 -0.97
CA THR A 388 -14.91 37.87 -1.55
C THR A 388 -13.58 38.23 -0.88
N GLY A 389 -12.55 38.43 -1.69
CA GLY A 389 -11.19 38.71 -1.24
C GLY A 389 -10.36 37.46 -0.86
N ALA A 390 -10.97 36.28 -0.83
CA ALA A 390 -10.23 35.04 -0.58
C ALA A 390 -9.48 34.57 -1.83
N ALA A 391 -8.31 33.94 -1.61
CA ALA A 391 -7.55 33.29 -2.64
C ALA A 391 -6.98 31.94 -2.09
N ARG A 392 -7.06 30.90 -2.89
CA ARG A 392 -6.53 29.58 -2.56
C ARG A 392 -5.49 29.18 -3.59
N ARG A 393 -4.31 28.80 -3.15
CA ARG A 393 -3.28 28.25 -4.04
C ARG A 393 -3.69 26.87 -4.48
N VAL A 394 -3.80 26.66 -5.80
CA VAL A 394 -4.19 25.39 -6.43
C VAL A 394 -2.94 24.61 -6.85
N ASP A 395 -1.92 25.31 -7.38
CA ASP A 395 -0.66 24.70 -7.77
C ASP A 395 0.53 25.63 -7.45
N MET A 396 1.70 25.03 -7.24
CA MET A 396 2.91 25.73 -6.81
C MET A 396 3.65 26.33 -7.99
N PRO A 397 4.22 27.54 -7.86
CA PRO A 397 5.17 28.04 -8.83
C PRO A 397 6.45 27.21 -8.83
N ALA A 398 7.05 27.01 -10.00
CA ALA A 398 8.29 26.27 -10.16
C ALA A 398 9.24 26.97 -11.14
N ALA A 399 10.52 27.06 -10.77
CA ALA A 399 11.55 27.55 -11.66
C ALA A 399 11.78 26.55 -12.79
N GLY A 400 12.00 27.05 -14.00
CA GLY A 400 12.45 26.21 -15.11
C GLY A 400 13.91 25.83 -14.94
N MET A 401 14.27 24.60 -15.36
CA MET A 401 15.64 24.12 -15.29
C MET A 401 15.87 22.91 -16.19
N LYS A 402 17.14 22.62 -16.44
CA LYS A 402 17.60 21.31 -16.93
C LYS A 402 18.26 20.59 -15.76
N ALA A 403 17.79 19.38 -15.45
CA ALA A 403 18.38 18.47 -14.49
C ALA A 403 18.98 17.25 -15.22
N VAL A 404 20.18 16.83 -14.80
CA VAL A 404 20.83 15.62 -15.30
C VAL A 404 21.19 14.76 -14.10
N VAL A 405 20.65 13.54 -14.07
CA VAL A 405 20.99 12.53 -13.06
C VAL A 405 21.76 11.41 -13.76
N THR A 406 22.98 11.14 -13.30
CA THR A 406 23.78 10.03 -13.83
C THR A 406 23.61 8.79 -12.97
N ARG A 407 23.20 7.69 -13.60
CA ARG A 407 23.15 6.36 -12.99
C ARG A 407 24.37 5.54 -13.45
N THR A 408 25.14 5.03 -12.51
CA THR A 408 26.24 4.11 -12.78
C THR A 408 25.87 2.71 -12.30
N LEU A 409 25.88 1.76 -13.20
CA LEU A 409 25.66 0.34 -12.93
C LEU A 409 27.03 -0.34 -12.91
N THR A 410 27.28 -1.14 -11.88
CA THR A 410 28.43 -2.07 -11.82
C THR A 410 27.87 -3.48 -11.78
N PHE A 411 28.18 -4.29 -12.78
CA PHE A 411 27.72 -5.67 -12.90
C PHE A 411 28.64 -6.62 -12.11
N ALA A 412 28.17 -7.86 -11.88
CA ALA A 412 28.92 -8.86 -11.14
C ALA A 412 30.29 -9.20 -11.76
N ASP A 413 30.44 -9.01 -13.08
CA ASP A 413 31.71 -9.19 -13.82
C ASP A 413 32.63 -7.95 -13.72
N GLY A 414 32.26 -6.95 -12.94
CA GLY A 414 33.02 -5.71 -12.76
C GLY A 414 32.83 -4.65 -13.85
N LYS A 415 32.15 -4.98 -14.94
CA LYS A 415 31.85 -4.00 -15.99
C LYS A 415 30.94 -2.90 -15.48
N GLN A 416 31.16 -1.69 -15.99
CA GLN A 416 30.37 -0.52 -15.64
C GLN A 416 29.62 0.03 -16.86
N ARG A 417 28.40 0.51 -16.61
CA ARG A 417 27.60 1.27 -17.56
C ARG A 417 27.10 2.55 -16.90
N LYS A 418 27.35 3.68 -17.57
CA LYS A 418 26.84 4.99 -17.15
C LYS A 418 25.69 5.40 -18.06
N GLU A 419 24.66 5.96 -17.49
CA GLU A 419 23.45 6.41 -18.17
C GLU A 419 23.04 7.78 -17.62
N ASP A 420 22.85 8.77 -18.50
CA ASP A 420 22.38 10.10 -18.12
C ASP A 420 20.89 10.23 -18.37
N PHE A 421 20.16 10.58 -17.33
CA PHE A 421 18.73 10.87 -17.37
C PHE A 421 18.55 12.38 -17.37
N VAL A 422 18.13 12.92 -18.51
CA VAL A 422 17.96 14.35 -18.71
C VAL A 422 16.49 14.71 -18.57
N SER A 423 16.19 15.68 -17.71
CA SER A 423 14.86 16.28 -17.56
C SER A 423 14.91 17.78 -17.83
N ARG A 424 13.93 18.30 -18.57
CA ARG A 424 13.83 19.71 -18.92
C ARG A 424 12.49 20.26 -18.44
N TYR A 425 12.54 20.97 -17.34
CA TYR A 425 11.37 21.59 -16.74
C TYR A 425 11.20 23.02 -17.25
N LYS A 426 10.00 23.34 -17.74
CA LYS A 426 9.62 24.73 -18.06
C LYS A 426 9.40 25.50 -16.75
N ALA A 427 9.65 26.81 -16.80
CA ALA A 427 9.24 27.67 -15.71
C ALA A 427 7.69 27.73 -15.65
N TRP A 428 7.15 27.67 -14.45
CA TRP A 428 5.71 27.60 -14.17
C TRP A 428 5.34 28.60 -13.08
N GLY A 429 4.35 29.46 -13.34
CA GLY A 429 3.92 30.52 -12.40
C GLY A 429 3.05 30.00 -11.25
N GLY A 430 2.58 28.78 -11.32
CA GLY A 430 1.58 28.26 -10.42
C GLY A 430 0.18 28.76 -10.76
N VAL A 431 -0.81 28.25 -10.04
CA VAL A 431 -2.23 28.63 -10.21
C VAL A 431 -2.85 28.97 -8.87
N PHE A 432 -3.56 30.08 -8.82
CA PHE A 432 -4.37 30.50 -7.69
C PHE A 432 -5.84 30.55 -8.09
N ALA A 433 -6.71 29.94 -7.30
CA ALA A 433 -8.14 30.16 -7.36
C ALA A 433 -8.47 31.41 -6.56
N VAL A 434 -9.28 32.32 -7.13
CA VAL A 434 -9.67 33.59 -6.52
C VAL A 434 -11.18 33.78 -6.58
N ALA A 435 -11.71 34.53 -5.64
CA ALA A 435 -13.14 34.83 -5.52
C ALA A 435 -13.69 35.63 -6.71
N PRO A 436 -15.01 35.61 -6.94
CA PRO A 436 -15.66 36.50 -7.90
C PRO A 436 -15.37 37.98 -7.64
N GLY A 437 -15.03 38.71 -8.70
CA GLY A 437 -14.71 40.13 -8.62
C GLY A 437 -13.27 40.48 -8.24
N ASP A 438 -12.38 39.48 -8.15
CA ASP A 438 -10.95 39.71 -7.93
C ASP A 438 -10.31 40.37 -9.17
N ASP A 439 -9.54 41.43 -8.95
CA ASP A 439 -8.92 42.23 -10.02
C ASP A 439 -7.85 41.42 -10.79
N ARG A 440 -7.32 40.35 -10.21
CA ARG A 440 -6.33 39.45 -10.83
C ARG A 440 -6.90 38.51 -11.89
N LEU A 441 -8.23 38.49 -12.07
CA LEU A 441 -8.92 37.74 -13.13
C LEU A 441 -8.94 38.43 -14.50
N ARG A 442 -8.38 39.66 -14.57
CA ARG A 442 -8.36 40.52 -15.79
C ARG A 442 -7.16 40.24 -16.67
#